data_134c26aeaef8656f6b418171f7d7f173
#
_entry.id   134c26aeaef8656f6b418171f7d7f173
#
_cell.length_a   1.000
_cell.length_b   1.000
_cell.length_c   1.000
_cell.angle_alpha   90.00
_cell.angle_beta   90.00
_cell.angle_gamma   90.00
#
_symmetry.space_group_name_H-M   'P 1'
#
loop_
_entity.id
_entity.type
_entity.pdbx_description
1 polymer ?
#
loop_
_entity_poly.entity_id
_entity_poly.type
_entity_poly.pdbx_seq_one_letter_code
_entity_poly.pdbx_strand_id
1 'polypeptide(L)'
;MLALMATGAWAEDVTLQLKWVTQAQFAGYYVAQAKGFYEEEGLNVTILPGGPDIAPTQVIAGGGADVIVDWMPAALAAREKGLALVNIAQPFKSSGMMLTCLKESGITTPADFKGKTLGVWFFGNEYPFLNWMSKLGLPTDGSAGGVTVLKQGFNVDPLLQKQAACISTMTYNEYWQVIDAGITPEELVTFKYKTKAWRRWKTGCMS
;
A
#
# COMPACT_ATOMS: atom_id res chain seq x y z
N MET A 1 -15.23 -49.48 -28.94
CA MET A 1 -14.89 -48.07 -29.10
C MET A 1 -15.47 -47.29 -27.93
N LEU A 2 -14.68 -46.98 -26.92
CA LEU A 2 -15.10 -46.11 -25.82
C LEU A 2 -14.86 -44.66 -26.26
N ALA A 3 -15.94 -43.90 -26.45
CA ALA A 3 -15.85 -42.47 -26.65
C ALA A 3 -15.47 -41.82 -25.32
N LEU A 4 -14.23 -41.32 -25.16
CA LEU A 4 -13.89 -40.38 -24.11
C LEU A 4 -14.70 -39.11 -24.39
N MET A 5 -15.75 -38.89 -23.58
CA MET A 5 -16.38 -37.57 -23.50
C MET A 5 -15.40 -36.67 -22.76
N ALA A 6 -14.67 -35.81 -23.47
CA ALA A 6 -13.96 -34.70 -22.89
C ALA A 6 -15.03 -33.77 -22.28
N THR A 7 -15.22 -33.82 -20.97
CA THR A 7 -15.94 -32.79 -20.23
C THR A 7 -15.11 -31.52 -20.38
N GLY A 8 -15.56 -30.62 -21.24
CA GLY A 8 -14.99 -29.28 -21.32
C GLY A 8 -15.01 -28.70 -19.92
N ALA A 9 -13.85 -28.48 -19.32
CA ALA A 9 -13.75 -27.73 -18.08
C ALA A 9 -14.24 -26.31 -18.40
N TRP A 10 -15.35 -25.90 -17.79
CA TRP A 10 -15.79 -24.51 -17.86
C TRP A 10 -14.77 -23.68 -17.10
N ALA A 11 -14.31 -22.58 -17.70
CA ALA A 11 -13.44 -21.66 -17.01
C ALA A 11 -14.18 -21.06 -15.80
N GLU A 12 -13.52 -21.01 -14.67
CA GLU A 12 -14.06 -20.38 -13.46
C GLU A 12 -13.88 -18.87 -13.54
N ASP A 13 -14.98 -18.12 -13.36
CA ASP A 13 -14.93 -16.66 -13.32
C ASP A 13 -14.36 -16.20 -11.97
N VAL A 14 -13.29 -15.40 -11.99
CA VAL A 14 -12.63 -14.85 -10.81
C VAL A 14 -12.46 -13.35 -10.94
N THR A 15 -12.94 -12.60 -9.96
CA THR A 15 -12.74 -11.15 -9.86
C THR A 15 -11.58 -10.85 -8.91
N LEU A 16 -10.53 -10.20 -9.45
CA LEU A 16 -9.34 -9.76 -8.72
C LEU A 16 -9.37 -8.26 -8.49
N GLN A 17 -9.50 -7.81 -7.24
CA GLN A 17 -9.41 -6.40 -6.87
C GLN A 17 -7.96 -6.02 -6.53
N LEU A 18 -7.38 -5.11 -7.29
CA LEU A 18 -6.06 -4.56 -7.00
C LEU A 18 -6.11 -3.53 -5.86
N LYS A 19 -4.97 -3.33 -5.19
CA LYS A 19 -4.85 -2.37 -4.06
C LYS A 19 -4.86 -0.92 -4.47
N TRP A 20 -4.34 -0.60 -5.65
CA TRP A 20 -4.08 0.78 -6.09
C TRP A 20 -4.43 0.96 -7.56
N VAL A 21 -4.35 2.21 -8.05
CA VAL A 21 -4.48 2.52 -9.48
C VAL A 21 -3.48 1.69 -10.31
N THR A 22 -3.80 1.48 -11.57
CA THR A 22 -2.96 0.67 -12.46
C THR A 22 -1.58 1.31 -12.60
N GLN A 23 -0.58 0.62 -12.09
CA GLN A 23 0.83 1.03 -12.05
C GLN A 23 1.74 -0.19 -12.23
N ALA A 24 3.04 0.02 -12.41
CA ALA A 24 4.03 -1.00 -12.73
C ALA A 24 4.09 -2.18 -11.74
N GLN A 25 3.78 -1.97 -10.45
CA GLN A 25 3.75 -3.05 -9.45
C GLN A 25 2.68 -4.11 -9.74
N PHE A 26 1.69 -3.80 -10.55
CA PHE A 26 0.63 -4.74 -10.94
C PHE A 26 0.82 -5.33 -12.34
N ALA A 27 1.93 -5.01 -13.02
CA ALA A 27 2.20 -5.47 -14.39
C ALA A 27 2.09 -6.99 -14.53
N GLY A 28 2.51 -7.77 -13.52
CA GLY A 28 2.44 -9.22 -13.54
C GLY A 28 1.03 -9.77 -13.73
N TYR A 29 0.03 -9.16 -13.11
CA TYR A 29 -1.39 -9.57 -13.25
C TYR A 29 -1.92 -9.33 -14.66
N TYR A 30 -1.63 -8.15 -15.23
CA TYR A 30 -2.04 -7.81 -16.58
C TYR A 30 -1.26 -8.60 -17.65
N VAL A 31 0.02 -8.90 -17.40
CA VAL A 31 0.80 -9.77 -18.29
C VAL A 31 0.26 -11.18 -18.28
N ALA A 32 -0.11 -11.71 -17.10
CA ALA A 32 -0.73 -13.04 -17.01
C ALA A 32 -2.03 -13.11 -17.82
N GLN A 33 -2.87 -12.08 -17.73
CA GLN A 33 -4.08 -11.98 -18.53
C GLN A 33 -3.77 -11.88 -20.04
N ALA A 34 -2.88 -10.96 -20.43
CA ALA A 34 -2.56 -10.74 -21.85
C ALA A 34 -1.83 -11.93 -22.51
N LYS A 35 -1.19 -12.78 -21.73
CA LYS A 35 -0.49 -13.99 -22.18
C LYS A 35 -1.35 -15.25 -22.14
N GLY A 36 -2.57 -15.17 -21.63
CA GLY A 36 -3.46 -16.32 -21.50
C GLY A 36 -3.12 -17.27 -20.35
N PHE A 37 -2.27 -16.86 -19.40
CA PHE A 37 -1.86 -17.75 -18.30
C PHE A 37 -3.01 -18.09 -17.34
N TYR A 38 -3.99 -17.22 -17.22
CA TYR A 38 -5.19 -17.52 -16.42
C TYR A 38 -6.08 -18.55 -17.14
N GLU A 39 -6.24 -18.39 -18.45
CA GLU A 39 -7.05 -19.30 -19.29
C GLU A 39 -6.40 -20.70 -19.35
N GLU A 40 -5.05 -20.77 -19.36
CA GLU A 40 -4.32 -22.06 -19.28
C GLU A 40 -4.62 -22.81 -17.99
N GLU A 41 -4.90 -22.11 -16.88
CA GLU A 41 -5.30 -22.67 -15.58
C GLU A 41 -6.84 -22.81 -15.46
N GLY A 42 -7.60 -22.57 -16.50
CA GLY A 42 -9.06 -22.67 -16.50
C GLY A 42 -9.76 -21.54 -15.78
N LEU A 43 -9.15 -20.36 -15.71
CA LEU A 43 -9.70 -19.18 -15.04
C LEU A 43 -10.02 -18.07 -16.05
N ASN A 44 -11.18 -17.43 -15.88
CA ASN A 44 -11.55 -16.20 -16.56
C ASN A 44 -11.43 -15.04 -15.56
N VAL A 45 -10.30 -14.32 -15.58
CA VAL A 45 -9.99 -13.32 -14.54
C VAL A 45 -10.39 -11.92 -14.97
N THR A 46 -11.26 -11.28 -14.19
CA THR A 46 -11.57 -9.85 -14.28
C THR A 46 -10.72 -9.08 -13.29
N ILE A 47 -9.88 -8.16 -13.79
CA ILE A 47 -9.01 -7.33 -12.93
C ILE A 47 -9.66 -5.98 -12.69
N LEU A 48 -9.97 -5.67 -11.43
CA LEU A 48 -10.50 -4.38 -11.00
C LEU A 48 -9.34 -3.50 -10.47
N PRO A 49 -9.14 -2.29 -11.02
CA PRO A 49 -8.15 -1.37 -10.46
C PRO A 49 -8.60 -0.89 -9.07
N GLY A 50 -7.63 -0.63 -8.21
CA GLY A 50 -7.85 0.03 -6.94
C GLY A 50 -7.70 1.54 -7.01
N GLY A 51 -7.54 2.19 -5.86
CA GLY A 51 -7.37 3.63 -5.76
C GLY A 51 -7.23 4.15 -4.32
N PRO A 52 -7.05 5.46 -4.16
CA PRO A 52 -6.87 6.08 -2.85
C PRO A 52 -8.14 6.04 -1.97
N ASP A 53 -9.30 5.76 -2.55
CA ASP A 53 -10.59 5.69 -1.87
C ASP A 53 -11.20 4.28 -1.89
N ILE A 54 -10.43 3.27 -2.31
CA ILE A 54 -10.88 1.87 -2.39
C ILE A 54 -10.16 1.04 -1.32
N ALA A 55 -10.95 0.40 -0.46
CA ALA A 55 -10.46 -0.59 0.50
C ALA A 55 -10.76 -2.01 -0.03
N PRO A 56 -9.78 -2.77 -0.55
CA PRO A 56 -10.02 -4.10 -1.11
C PRO A 56 -10.71 -5.05 -0.11
N THR A 57 -10.39 -4.93 1.19
CA THR A 57 -11.07 -5.70 2.24
C THR A 57 -12.58 -5.42 2.34
N GLN A 58 -13.03 -4.21 2.02
CA GLN A 58 -14.46 -3.89 1.96
C GLN A 58 -15.10 -4.43 0.68
N VAL A 59 -14.36 -4.39 -0.43
CA VAL A 59 -14.84 -4.92 -1.72
C VAL A 59 -15.13 -6.43 -1.61
N ILE A 60 -14.17 -7.21 -1.09
CA ILE A 60 -14.36 -8.66 -0.91
C ILE A 60 -15.42 -8.97 0.16
N ALA A 61 -15.50 -8.19 1.24
CA ALA A 61 -16.53 -8.34 2.26
C ALA A 61 -17.96 -8.11 1.72
N GLY A 62 -18.09 -7.24 0.71
CA GLY A 62 -19.33 -6.97 0.01
C GLY A 62 -19.62 -7.91 -1.17
N GLY A 63 -18.78 -8.93 -1.41
CA GLY A 63 -18.94 -9.87 -2.52
C GLY A 63 -18.55 -9.27 -3.90
N GLY A 64 -17.84 -8.15 -3.93
CA GLY A 64 -17.43 -7.49 -5.17
C GLY A 64 -16.13 -8.04 -5.77
N ALA A 65 -15.46 -8.96 -5.07
CA ALA A 65 -14.25 -9.64 -5.55
C ALA A 65 -14.07 -10.98 -4.84
N ASP A 66 -13.43 -11.93 -5.51
CA ASP A 66 -13.07 -13.25 -4.99
C ASP A 66 -11.65 -13.24 -4.41
N VAL A 67 -10.77 -12.46 -5.02
CA VAL A 67 -9.37 -12.29 -4.64
C VAL A 67 -9.03 -10.81 -4.52
N ILE A 68 -8.23 -10.46 -3.53
CA ILE A 68 -7.76 -9.08 -3.34
C ILE A 68 -6.23 -9.02 -3.23
N VAL A 69 -5.65 -7.95 -3.74
CA VAL A 69 -4.28 -7.56 -3.42
C VAL A 69 -4.34 -6.51 -2.32
N ASP A 70 -3.81 -6.82 -1.15
CA ASP A 70 -3.82 -5.88 -0.02
C ASP A 70 -2.56 -5.99 0.85
N TRP A 71 -2.39 -5.04 1.76
CA TRP A 71 -1.35 -5.05 2.76
C TRP A 71 -1.70 -6.01 3.91
N MET A 72 -0.70 -6.74 4.41
CA MET A 72 -0.89 -7.64 5.56
C MET A 72 -1.52 -6.95 6.78
N PRO A 73 -1.13 -5.72 7.20
CA PRO A 73 -1.80 -5.04 8.31
C PRO A 73 -3.29 -4.78 8.08
N ALA A 74 -3.68 -4.43 6.85
CA ALA A 74 -5.09 -4.21 6.50
C ALA A 74 -5.88 -5.53 6.53
N ALA A 75 -5.30 -6.60 5.98
CA ALA A 75 -5.91 -7.93 6.00
C ALA A 75 -6.07 -8.46 7.44
N LEU A 76 -5.07 -8.27 8.31
CA LEU A 76 -5.15 -8.66 9.72
C LEU A 76 -6.24 -7.88 10.46
N ALA A 77 -6.30 -6.56 10.28
CA ALA A 77 -7.35 -5.74 10.90
C ALA A 77 -8.76 -6.13 10.42
N ALA A 78 -8.91 -6.55 9.16
CA ALA A 78 -10.19 -7.05 8.65
C ALA A 78 -10.54 -8.43 9.24
N ARG A 79 -9.55 -9.33 9.40
CA ARG A 79 -9.74 -10.61 10.06
C ARG A 79 -10.13 -10.47 11.53
N GLU A 80 -9.53 -9.54 12.27
CA GLU A 80 -9.91 -9.21 13.65
C GLU A 80 -11.37 -8.77 13.77
N LYS A 81 -11.93 -8.18 12.71
CA LYS A 81 -13.34 -7.80 12.59
C LYS A 81 -14.25 -8.94 12.09
N GLY A 82 -13.72 -10.15 11.92
CA GLY A 82 -14.47 -11.33 11.52
C GLY A 82 -14.49 -11.63 10.02
N LEU A 83 -13.79 -10.87 9.17
CA LEU A 83 -13.71 -11.19 7.74
C LEU A 83 -12.81 -12.42 7.53
N ALA A 84 -13.38 -13.48 6.94
CA ALA A 84 -12.66 -14.72 6.65
C ALA A 84 -11.76 -14.57 5.43
N LEU A 85 -10.52 -14.14 5.64
CA LEU A 85 -9.49 -14.02 4.59
C LEU A 85 -8.44 -15.12 4.73
N VAL A 86 -7.99 -15.66 3.60
CA VAL A 86 -6.84 -16.58 3.51
C VAL A 86 -5.77 -15.94 2.65
N ASN A 87 -4.53 -15.96 3.12
CA ASN A 87 -3.39 -15.52 2.31
C ASN A 87 -2.99 -16.66 1.37
N ILE A 88 -3.19 -16.49 0.08
CA ILE A 88 -2.88 -17.51 -0.95
C ILE A 88 -1.55 -17.24 -1.67
N ALA A 89 -1.02 -16.00 -1.63
CA ALA A 89 0.24 -15.65 -2.26
C ALA A 89 0.84 -14.38 -1.65
N GLN A 90 2.17 -14.28 -1.71
CA GLN A 90 2.91 -13.08 -1.29
C GLN A 90 3.89 -12.65 -2.39
N PRO A 91 3.42 -11.92 -3.42
CA PRO A 91 4.24 -11.53 -4.56
C PRO A 91 5.32 -10.50 -4.21
N PHE A 92 5.15 -9.74 -3.12
CA PHE A 92 6.10 -8.71 -2.69
C PHE A 92 6.88 -9.16 -1.45
N LYS A 93 8.20 -9.17 -1.55
CA LYS A 93 9.10 -9.56 -0.45
C LYS A 93 9.17 -8.52 0.68
N SER A 94 9.00 -7.23 0.34
CA SER A 94 9.05 -6.13 1.31
C SER A 94 8.31 -4.90 0.80
N SER A 95 7.81 -4.06 1.73
CA SER A 95 7.18 -2.79 1.38
C SER A 95 8.19 -1.79 0.83
N GLY A 96 7.84 -1.11 -0.26
CA GLY A 96 8.54 0.06 -0.80
C GLY A 96 8.08 1.39 -0.21
N MET A 97 7.14 1.37 0.74
CA MET A 97 6.57 2.58 1.33
C MET A 97 7.58 3.35 2.17
N MET A 98 7.54 4.67 2.04
CA MET A 98 8.35 5.61 2.82
C MET A 98 7.61 6.95 2.99
N LEU A 99 8.08 7.78 3.93
CA LEU A 99 7.79 9.21 3.94
C LEU A 99 8.91 9.95 3.22
N THR A 100 8.55 10.81 2.28
CA THR A 100 9.46 11.71 1.58
C THR A 100 9.15 13.13 2.03
N CYS A 101 10.16 13.83 2.55
CA CYS A 101 10.07 15.16 3.13
C CYS A 101 10.97 16.13 2.39
N LEU A 102 10.57 17.39 2.29
CA LEU A 102 11.46 18.47 1.85
C LEU A 102 12.45 18.82 2.98
N LYS A 103 13.74 18.92 2.69
CA LYS A 103 14.75 19.37 3.68
C LYS A 103 14.46 20.76 4.24
N GLU A 104 13.91 21.65 3.43
CA GLU A 104 13.54 23.00 3.87
C GLU A 104 12.48 23.01 4.97
N SER A 105 11.74 21.91 5.16
CA SER A 105 10.78 21.77 6.27
C SER A 105 11.45 21.64 7.64
N GLY A 106 12.79 21.52 7.68
CA GLY A 106 13.59 21.33 8.88
C GLY A 106 13.53 19.92 9.45
N ILE A 107 12.94 18.96 8.73
CA ILE A 107 12.87 17.56 9.15
C ILE A 107 14.14 16.83 8.75
N THR A 108 14.89 16.35 9.74
CA THR A 108 16.10 15.55 9.57
C THR A 108 15.98 14.19 10.25
N THR A 109 15.19 14.14 11.31
CA THR A 109 14.92 12.93 12.10
C THR A 109 13.41 12.75 12.34
N PRO A 110 12.94 11.56 12.72
CA PRO A 110 11.54 11.35 13.05
C PRO A 110 11.03 12.18 14.24
N ALA A 111 11.91 12.66 15.12
CA ALA A 111 11.51 13.54 16.22
C ALA A 111 11.01 14.91 15.73
N ASP A 112 11.46 15.34 14.55
CA ASP A 112 11.10 16.61 13.93
C ASP A 112 9.71 16.60 13.30
N PHE A 113 9.01 15.48 13.30
CA PHE A 113 7.62 15.37 12.82
C PHE A 113 6.62 16.13 13.71
N LYS A 114 6.99 16.37 14.97
CA LYS A 114 6.11 17.05 15.92
C LYS A 114 5.65 18.41 15.37
N GLY A 115 4.32 18.62 15.36
CA GLY A 115 3.68 19.84 14.85
C GLY A 115 3.69 20.00 13.33
N LYS A 116 4.16 19.01 12.58
CA LYS A 116 4.19 19.05 11.12
C LYS A 116 2.94 18.41 10.51
N THR A 117 2.60 18.83 9.29
CA THR A 117 1.58 18.18 8.46
C THR A 117 2.24 17.09 7.63
N LEU A 118 1.71 15.88 7.69
CA LEU A 118 2.23 14.71 6.97
C LEU A 118 1.12 14.12 6.10
N GLY A 119 1.40 13.95 4.81
CA GLY A 119 0.50 13.31 3.85
C GLY A 119 0.51 11.80 4.02
N VAL A 120 -0.68 11.22 4.20
CA VAL A 120 -0.86 9.80 4.49
C VAL A 120 -1.96 9.22 3.62
N TRP A 121 -1.70 8.07 3.01
CA TRP A 121 -2.72 7.29 2.34
C TRP A 121 -3.57 6.53 3.36
N PHE A 122 -4.87 6.46 3.10
CA PHE A 122 -5.86 5.76 3.92
C PHE A 122 -6.32 4.44 3.28
N PHE A 123 -7.43 3.91 3.77
CA PHE A 123 -8.05 2.66 3.30
C PHE A 123 -7.12 1.44 3.41
N GLY A 124 -6.44 1.35 4.57
CA GLY A 124 -5.53 0.25 4.91
C GLY A 124 -4.06 0.55 4.66
N ASN A 125 -3.72 1.70 4.06
CA ASN A 125 -2.33 2.12 3.85
C ASN A 125 -1.76 2.87 5.07
N GLU A 126 -2.61 3.40 5.95
CA GLU A 126 -2.26 4.22 7.11
C GLU A 126 -1.62 3.43 8.26
N TYR A 127 -1.87 2.13 8.38
CA TYR A 127 -1.45 1.33 9.53
C TYR A 127 0.05 1.40 9.85
N PRO A 128 0.98 1.31 8.89
CA PRO A 128 2.40 1.46 9.17
C PRO A 128 2.76 2.84 9.72
N PHE A 129 2.11 3.89 9.20
CA PHE A 129 2.28 5.26 9.66
C PHE A 129 1.77 5.44 11.09
N LEU A 130 0.53 5.05 11.37
CA LEU A 130 -0.09 5.18 12.68
C LEU A 130 0.71 4.43 13.75
N ASN A 131 1.14 3.19 13.46
CA ASN A 131 2.00 2.42 14.33
C ASN A 131 3.34 3.14 14.60
N TRP A 132 3.93 3.76 13.57
CA TRP A 132 5.18 4.47 13.75
C TRP A 132 5.01 5.72 14.59
N MET A 133 3.98 6.54 14.35
CA MET A 133 3.68 7.72 15.15
C MET A 133 3.40 7.35 16.62
N SER A 134 2.61 6.30 16.85
CA SER A 134 2.38 5.76 18.20
C SER A 134 3.69 5.38 18.91
N LYS A 135 4.63 4.73 18.22
CA LYS A 135 5.96 4.39 18.80
C LYS A 135 6.85 5.60 19.08
N LEU A 136 6.62 6.72 18.40
CA LEU A 136 7.30 7.98 18.64
C LEU A 136 6.61 8.81 19.74
N GLY A 137 5.44 8.37 20.23
CA GLY A 137 4.62 9.15 21.15
C GLY A 137 4.01 10.39 20.52
N LEU A 138 3.81 10.38 19.21
CA LEU A 138 3.21 11.49 18.44
C LEU A 138 1.74 11.20 18.17
N PRO A 139 0.80 11.90 18.80
CA PRO A 139 -0.62 11.81 18.49
C PRO A 139 -0.92 12.14 17.02
N THR A 140 -1.93 11.48 16.46
CA THR A 140 -2.40 11.68 15.07
C THR A 140 -3.86 12.10 14.99
N ASP A 141 -4.45 12.41 16.13
CA ASP A 141 -5.86 12.77 16.33
C ASP A 141 -6.12 14.29 16.40
N GLY A 142 -5.10 15.10 16.10
CA GLY A 142 -5.15 16.56 16.17
C GLY A 142 -4.81 17.13 17.55
N SER A 143 -4.48 16.30 18.55
CA SER A 143 -4.10 16.78 19.88
C SER A 143 -2.73 17.49 19.87
N ALA A 144 -2.51 18.35 20.86
CA ALA A 144 -1.31 19.16 20.97
C ALA A 144 -0.04 18.28 21.08
N GLY A 145 0.99 18.65 20.32
CA GLY A 145 2.26 17.96 20.32
C GLY A 145 2.33 16.76 19.37
N GLY A 146 1.25 16.46 18.65
CA GLY A 146 1.20 15.42 17.63
C GLY A 146 1.59 15.91 16.24
N VAL A 147 1.16 15.17 15.24
CA VAL A 147 1.27 15.50 13.82
C VAL A 147 -0.12 15.76 13.24
N THR A 148 -0.20 16.68 12.27
CA THR A 148 -1.42 16.86 11.48
C THR A 148 -1.38 15.87 10.31
N VAL A 149 -2.42 15.04 10.20
CA VAL A 149 -2.52 14.05 9.13
C VAL A 149 -3.35 14.63 7.98
N LEU A 150 -2.72 14.78 6.82
CA LEU A 150 -3.37 15.15 5.57
C LEU A 150 -3.73 13.88 4.79
N LYS A 151 -5.02 13.69 4.46
CA LYS A 151 -5.42 12.60 3.56
C LYS A 151 -4.83 12.86 2.17
N GLN A 152 -3.90 12.01 1.76
CA GLN A 152 -3.20 12.12 0.48
C GLN A 152 -3.94 11.32 -0.60
N GLY A 153 -4.05 11.90 -1.80
CA GLY A 153 -4.48 11.21 -3.02
C GLY A 153 -3.36 10.40 -3.65
N PHE A 154 -3.45 10.18 -4.97
CA PHE A 154 -2.48 9.37 -5.72
C PHE A 154 -1.30 10.20 -6.30
N ASN A 155 -1.28 11.52 -6.10
CA ASN A 155 -0.27 12.45 -6.62
C ASN A 155 0.65 13.00 -5.52
N VAL A 156 1.64 13.78 -5.91
CA VAL A 156 2.64 14.38 -5.03
C VAL A 156 2.40 15.88 -4.74
N ASP A 157 1.30 16.42 -5.24
CA ASP A 157 0.96 17.85 -5.12
C ASP A 157 1.02 18.39 -3.69
N PRO A 158 0.59 17.66 -2.65
CA PRO A 158 0.67 18.19 -1.29
C PRO A 158 2.12 18.52 -0.85
N LEU A 159 3.12 17.83 -1.38
CA LEU A 159 4.52 18.16 -1.12
C LEU A 159 4.96 19.36 -1.94
N LEU A 160 4.68 19.36 -3.25
CA LEU A 160 5.09 20.41 -4.18
C LEU A 160 4.47 21.77 -3.83
N GLN A 161 3.21 21.75 -3.37
CA GLN A 161 2.48 22.95 -2.93
C GLN A 161 2.73 23.30 -1.46
N LYS A 162 3.65 22.59 -0.77
CA LYS A 162 3.99 22.80 0.65
C LYS A 162 2.80 22.71 1.62
N GLN A 163 1.75 21.98 1.23
CA GLN A 163 0.60 21.68 2.10
C GLN A 163 0.97 20.65 3.17
N ALA A 164 1.96 19.79 2.87
CA ALA A 164 2.53 18.83 3.79
C ALA A 164 4.06 18.90 3.77
N ALA A 165 4.68 18.81 4.94
CA ALA A 165 6.13 18.76 5.08
C ALA A 165 6.72 17.44 4.55
N CYS A 166 5.96 16.36 4.67
CA CYS A 166 6.26 15.05 4.10
C CYS A 166 5.00 14.45 3.49
N ILE A 167 5.19 13.54 2.53
CA ILE A 167 4.13 12.74 1.94
C ILE A 167 4.50 11.26 1.92
N SER A 168 3.49 10.41 1.89
CA SER A 168 3.67 8.98 1.58
C SER A 168 4.11 8.82 0.13
N THR A 169 5.13 8.00 -0.10
CA THR A 169 5.63 7.67 -1.43
C THR A 169 6.04 6.20 -1.47
N MET A 170 6.02 5.62 -2.67
CA MET A 170 6.66 4.35 -2.95
C MET A 170 8.03 4.58 -3.61
N THR A 171 9.00 3.74 -3.28
CA THR A 171 10.36 3.78 -3.85
C THR A 171 10.39 3.63 -5.37
N TYR A 172 9.34 3.11 -5.96
CA TYR A 172 9.23 2.77 -7.38
C TYR A 172 8.25 3.66 -8.17
N ASN A 173 7.56 4.62 -7.52
CA ASN A 173 6.58 5.48 -8.19
C ASN A 173 6.64 6.93 -7.69
N GLU A 174 5.92 7.31 -6.63
CA GLU A 174 5.72 8.73 -6.24
C GLU A 174 7.03 9.44 -5.90
N TYR A 175 8.04 8.73 -5.40
CA TYR A 175 9.37 9.31 -5.22
C TYR A 175 9.91 9.88 -6.52
N TRP A 176 9.75 9.15 -7.62
CA TRP A 176 10.21 9.60 -8.94
C TRP A 176 9.35 10.72 -9.51
N GLN A 177 8.05 10.76 -9.20
CA GLN A 177 7.20 11.90 -9.55
C GLN A 177 7.69 13.19 -8.87
N VAL A 178 8.19 13.13 -7.63
CA VAL A 178 8.80 14.28 -6.95
C VAL A 178 10.09 14.72 -7.68
N ILE A 179 10.93 13.76 -8.08
CA ILE A 179 12.15 14.05 -8.84
C ILE A 179 11.82 14.66 -10.22
N ASP A 180 10.86 14.08 -10.94
CA ASP A 180 10.42 14.53 -12.25
C ASP A 180 9.77 15.94 -12.20
N ALA A 181 9.23 16.33 -11.04
CA ALA A 181 8.74 17.69 -10.78
C ALA A 181 9.86 18.71 -10.52
N GLY A 182 11.14 18.29 -10.58
CA GLY A 182 12.31 19.17 -10.47
C GLY A 182 12.92 19.26 -9.08
N ILE A 183 12.44 18.49 -8.10
CA ILE A 183 13.05 18.42 -6.77
C ILE A 183 14.21 17.42 -6.81
N THR A 184 15.41 17.85 -6.44
CA THR A 184 16.59 16.98 -6.45
C THR A 184 16.62 16.05 -5.23
N PRO A 185 17.30 14.89 -5.31
CA PRO A 185 17.48 13.99 -4.16
C PRO A 185 18.13 14.68 -2.96
N GLU A 186 18.99 15.66 -3.19
CA GLU A 186 19.70 16.45 -2.18
C GLU A 186 18.75 17.34 -1.37
N GLU A 187 17.61 17.72 -1.95
CA GLU A 187 16.56 18.52 -1.30
C GLU A 187 15.57 17.66 -0.52
N LEU A 188 15.72 16.33 -0.57
CA LEU A 188 14.82 15.39 0.07
C LEU A 188 15.44 14.68 1.28
N VAL A 189 14.60 14.36 2.25
CA VAL A 189 14.86 13.40 3.32
C VAL A 189 13.82 12.28 3.21
N THR A 190 14.26 11.03 3.16
CA THR A 190 13.36 9.87 3.05
C THR A 190 13.45 8.97 4.27
N PHE A 191 12.30 8.53 4.77
CA PHE A 191 12.18 7.60 5.89
C PHE A 191 11.47 6.33 5.43
N LYS A 192 12.25 5.26 5.19
CA LYS A 192 11.71 3.95 4.74
C LYS A 192 11.13 3.19 5.93
N TYR A 193 9.87 2.80 5.84
CA TYR A 193 9.17 2.06 6.91
C TYR A 193 9.87 0.75 7.26
N LYS A 194 10.35 0.01 6.26
CA LYS A 194 11.06 -1.27 6.47
C LYS A 194 12.29 -1.17 7.37
N THR A 195 12.99 -0.02 7.38
CA THR A 195 14.20 0.16 8.20
C THR A 195 13.88 0.56 9.63
N LYS A 196 12.72 1.15 9.88
CA LYS A 196 12.30 1.66 11.21
C LYS A 196 11.45 0.62 11.97
N ALA A 197 10.61 -0.15 11.30
CA ALA A 197 9.80 -1.19 11.93
C ALA A 197 10.60 -2.44 12.31
N TRP A 198 11.58 -2.85 11.49
CA TRP A 198 12.29 -4.12 11.63
C TRP A 198 13.35 -4.15 12.75
N ARG A 199 13.98 -3.02 13.08
CA ARG A 199 15.07 -3.00 14.10
C ARG A 199 14.59 -3.32 15.52
N ARG A 200 13.32 -3.15 15.84
CA ARG A 200 12.77 -3.40 17.20
C ARG A 200 12.25 -4.83 17.40
N TRP A 201 11.97 -5.55 16.34
CA TRP A 201 11.60 -6.97 16.45
C TRP A 201 12.77 -7.89 16.79
N LYS A 202 13.99 -7.51 16.40
CA LYS A 202 15.20 -8.30 16.74
C LYS A 202 15.67 -8.16 18.18
N THR A 203 15.24 -7.14 18.93
CA THR A 203 15.67 -6.90 20.31
C THR A 203 14.63 -7.25 21.37
N GLY A 204 13.43 -7.67 20.99
CA GLY A 204 12.33 -7.98 21.89
C GLY A 204 11.96 -9.46 22.03
N CYS A 205 12.68 -10.36 21.38
CA CYS A 205 12.41 -11.80 21.43
C CYS A 205 13.63 -12.61 21.88
N MET A 206 14.28 -12.18 22.97
CA MET A 206 15.22 -13.00 23.73
C MET A 206 15.23 -12.50 25.19
N SER A 207 14.27 -12.94 25.96
CA SER A 207 14.38 -13.18 27.41
C SER A 207 13.19 -14.05 27.83
#